data_1eb7ab7249455995712d41dece6066ac
#
_entry.id   1eb7ab7249455995712d41dece6066ac
#
_cell.length_a   1.000
_cell.length_b   1.000
_cell.length_c   1.000
_cell.angle_alpha   90.00
_cell.angle_beta   90.00
_cell.angle_gamma   90.00
#
_symmetry.space_group_name_H-M   'P 1'
#
loop_
_entity.id
_entity.type
_entity.pdbx_description
1 polymer ?
#
loop_
_entity_poly.entity_id
_entity_poly.type
_entity_poly.pdbx_seq_one_letter_code
_entity_poly.pdbx_strand_id
1 'polypeptide(L)'
;LDFFKLANLVFSDPALRLEVNQYIHPLVFQKFEKWALEQGTPSVMMESAIIFEAGLDHFFDKIIVVDAPLEVRISRIQKRSPHLSHEEIMERIAAQISQEEKCKRADIVISNP
;
A
#
# COMPACT_ATOMS: atom_id res chain seq x y z
N LEU A 1 14.73 -15.64 8.68
CA LEU A 1 13.58 -14.81 9.04
C LEU A 1 12.28 -15.47 8.56
N ASP A 2 11.35 -15.72 9.48
CA ASP A 2 10.04 -16.29 9.14
C ASP A 2 9.08 -15.16 8.75
N PHE A 3 8.92 -14.93 7.45
CA PHE A 3 8.07 -13.87 6.92
C PHE A 3 6.57 -14.08 7.19
N PHE A 4 6.09 -15.30 7.26
CA PHE A 4 4.69 -15.60 7.60
C PHE A 4 4.39 -15.25 9.06
N LYS A 5 5.28 -15.60 9.98
CA LYS A 5 5.16 -15.26 11.39
C LYS A 5 5.21 -13.74 11.60
N LEU A 6 6.14 -13.05 10.94
CA LEU A 6 6.23 -11.60 10.98
C LEU A 6 4.95 -10.94 10.45
N ALA A 7 4.44 -11.37 9.29
CA ALA A 7 3.22 -10.85 8.71
C ALA A 7 2.02 -11.02 9.63
N ASN A 8 1.84 -12.19 10.22
CA ASN A 8 0.75 -12.45 11.17
C ASN A 8 0.82 -11.55 12.39
N LEU A 9 2.01 -11.35 12.97
CA LEU A 9 2.21 -10.45 14.11
C LEU A 9 1.89 -9.00 13.76
N VAL A 10 2.39 -8.52 12.63
CA VAL A 10 2.22 -7.13 12.18
C VAL A 10 0.76 -6.84 11.82
N PHE A 11 0.06 -7.76 11.15
CA PHE A 11 -1.34 -7.53 10.77
C PHE A 11 -2.34 -7.72 11.91
N SER A 12 -2.00 -8.51 12.94
CA SER A 12 -2.86 -8.72 14.11
C SER A 12 -2.66 -7.69 15.23
N ASP A 13 -1.51 -7.00 15.27
CA ASP A 13 -1.18 -6.01 16.28
C ASP A 13 -0.96 -4.62 15.65
N PRO A 14 -1.95 -3.69 15.76
CA PRO A 14 -1.83 -2.35 15.20
C PRO A 14 -0.66 -1.53 15.75
N ALA A 15 -0.31 -1.68 17.02
CA ALA A 15 0.79 -0.96 17.64
C ALA A 15 2.14 -1.44 17.10
N LEU A 16 2.32 -2.75 17.01
CA LEU A 16 3.53 -3.35 16.42
C LEU A 16 3.66 -3.00 14.94
N ARG A 17 2.55 -3.01 14.20
CA ARG A 17 2.52 -2.59 12.79
C ARG A 17 2.99 -1.15 12.62
N LEU A 18 2.51 -0.23 13.46
CA LEU A 18 2.93 1.17 13.42
C LEU A 18 4.43 1.30 13.68
N GLU A 19 4.95 0.62 14.69
CA GLU A 19 6.36 0.65 15.03
C GLU A 19 7.24 0.12 13.88
N VAL A 20 6.90 -1.03 13.31
CA VAL A 20 7.63 -1.61 12.16
C VAL A 20 7.59 -0.68 10.96
N ASN A 21 6.45 -0.08 10.67
CA ASN A 21 6.28 0.83 9.56
C ASN A 21 7.09 2.12 9.73
N GLN A 22 7.21 2.64 10.93
CA GLN A 22 8.05 3.81 11.22
C GLN A 22 9.54 3.58 10.89
N TYR A 23 10.00 2.34 11.00
CA TYR A 23 11.36 1.96 10.58
C TYR A 23 11.49 1.69 9.09
N ILE A 24 10.55 0.95 8.52
CA ILE A 24 10.66 0.44 7.15
C ILE A 24 10.35 1.52 6.10
N HIS A 25 9.31 2.31 6.29
CA HIS A 25 8.88 3.27 5.27
C HIS A 25 9.94 4.31 4.92
N PRO A 26 10.65 4.93 5.88
CA PRO A 26 11.73 5.86 5.54
C PRO A 26 12.87 5.21 4.75
N LEU A 27 13.23 3.98 5.08
CA LEU A 27 14.29 3.25 4.39
C LEU A 27 13.91 2.91 2.94
N VAL A 28 12.68 2.47 2.73
CA VAL A 28 12.16 2.19 1.39
C VAL A 28 12.13 3.47 0.56
N PHE A 29 11.66 4.57 1.13
CA PHE A 29 11.60 5.85 0.45
C PHE A 29 12.98 6.39 0.08
N GLN A 30 13.95 6.33 0.99
CA GLN A 30 15.34 6.73 0.71
C GLN A 30 15.94 5.91 -0.44
N LYS A 31 15.68 4.61 -0.46
CA LYS A 31 16.10 3.75 -1.57
C LYS A 31 15.46 4.14 -2.89
N PHE A 32 14.17 4.47 -2.86
CA PHE A 32 13.45 4.94 -4.03
C PHE A 32 14.00 6.27 -4.54
N GLU A 33 14.25 7.26 -3.67
CA GLU A 33 14.82 8.56 -4.06
C GLU A 33 16.18 8.37 -4.74
N LYS A 34 17.05 7.57 -4.15
CA LYS A 34 18.36 7.28 -4.73
C LYS A 34 18.22 6.66 -6.11
N TRP A 35 17.38 5.65 -6.24
CA TRP A 35 17.10 5.01 -7.52
C TRP A 35 16.53 6.00 -8.55
N ALA A 36 15.59 6.84 -8.15
CA ALA A 36 14.97 7.83 -9.02
C ALA A 36 16.00 8.83 -9.60
N LEU A 37 16.95 9.28 -8.79
CA LEU A 37 18.03 10.18 -9.23
C LEU A 37 18.99 9.52 -10.23
N GLU A 38 19.13 8.20 -10.18
CA GLU A 38 19.96 7.42 -11.10
C GLU A 38 19.29 7.16 -12.46
N GLN A 39 17.98 7.42 -12.58
CA GLN A 39 17.25 7.24 -13.83
C GLN A 39 17.44 8.46 -14.74
N GLY A 40 17.75 8.24 -16.00
CA GLY A 40 17.88 9.30 -17.00
C GLY A 40 16.54 9.72 -17.64
N THR A 41 15.43 9.56 -16.94
CA THR A 41 14.07 9.84 -17.44
C THR A 41 13.48 11.10 -16.80
N PRO A 42 12.60 11.83 -17.51
CA PRO A 42 11.96 13.04 -16.97
C PRO A 42 10.99 12.75 -15.82
N SER A 43 10.53 11.51 -15.67
CA SER A 43 9.62 11.08 -14.60
C SER A 43 9.89 9.64 -14.19
N VAL A 44 9.56 9.32 -12.94
CA VAL A 44 9.58 7.96 -12.38
C VAL A 44 8.28 7.71 -11.65
N MET A 45 7.92 6.44 -11.48
CA MET A 45 6.71 6.04 -10.79
C MET A 45 7.03 5.07 -9.65
N MET A 46 6.35 5.27 -8.51
CA MET A 46 6.37 4.34 -7.39
C MET A 46 4.97 3.74 -7.20
N GLU A 47 4.87 2.44 -7.10
CA GLU A 47 3.64 1.77 -6.71
C GLU A 47 3.66 1.46 -5.21
N SER A 48 2.61 1.82 -4.50
CA SER A 48 2.43 1.47 -3.10
C SER A 48 0.96 1.49 -2.71
N ALA A 49 0.55 0.53 -1.89
CA ALA A 49 -0.80 0.46 -1.35
C ALA A 49 -1.04 1.44 -0.17
N ILE A 50 0.02 2.03 0.38
CA ILE A 50 -0.01 2.73 1.67
C ILE A 50 0.67 4.10 1.65
N ILE A 51 0.68 4.79 0.52
CA ILE A 51 1.32 6.12 0.39
C ILE A 51 0.74 7.10 1.41
N PHE A 52 -0.58 7.17 1.54
CA PHE A 52 -1.24 8.07 2.47
C PHE A 52 -1.05 7.66 3.93
N GLU A 53 -1.18 6.38 4.22
CA GLU A 53 -1.00 5.82 5.57
C GLU A 53 0.42 6.03 6.09
N ALA A 54 1.40 5.97 5.19
CA ALA A 54 2.82 6.21 5.52
C ALA A 54 3.19 7.70 5.58
N GLY A 55 2.26 8.62 5.27
CA GLY A 55 2.54 10.06 5.23
C GLY A 55 3.49 10.49 4.13
N LEU A 56 3.56 9.73 3.04
CA LEU A 56 4.49 9.98 1.92
C LEU A 56 3.88 10.77 0.76
N ASP A 57 2.59 11.08 0.82
CA ASP A 57 1.86 11.74 -0.25
C ASP A 57 2.46 13.08 -0.66
N HIS A 58 2.99 13.85 0.27
CA HIS A 58 3.60 15.16 0.01
C HIS A 58 4.95 15.09 -0.72
N PHE A 59 5.56 13.91 -0.86
CA PHE A 59 6.81 13.73 -1.62
C PHE A 59 6.60 13.53 -3.13
N PHE A 60 5.37 13.29 -3.55
CA PHE A 60 5.04 13.01 -4.95
C PHE A 60 4.38 14.22 -5.61
N ASP A 61 4.73 14.49 -6.87
CA ASP A 61 4.13 15.57 -7.65
C ASP A 61 2.69 15.24 -8.03
N LYS A 62 2.40 13.98 -8.30
CA LYS A 62 1.06 13.46 -8.63
C LYS A 62 0.84 12.10 -8.01
N ILE A 63 -0.38 11.87 -7.52
CA ILE A 63 -0.83 10.59 -7.01
C ILE A 63 -2.01 10.10 -7.84
N ILE A 64 -1.87 8.88 -8.34
CA ILE A 64 -2.91 8.17 -9.06
C ILE A 64 -3.45 7.06 -8.16
N VAL A 65 -4.75 7.03 -7.94
CA VAL A 65 -5.43 5.93 -7.25
C VAL A 65 -6.17 5.09 -8.27
N VAL A 66 -5.93 3.79 -8.24
CA VAL A 66 -6.71 2.82 -9.01
C VAL A 66 -7.85 2.32 -8.14
N ASP A 67 -9.07 2.56 -8.57
CA ASP A 67 -10.29 2.20 -7.83
C ASP A 67 -11.00 1.00 -8.45
N ALA A 68 -11.52 0.13 -7.58
CA ALA A 68 -12.37 -0.99 -7.97
C ALA A 68 -13.37 -1.30 -6.84
N PRO A 69 -14.56 -1.81 -7.15
CA PRO A 69 -15.51 -2.24 -6.14
C PRO A 69 -14.90 -3.24 -5.15
N LEU A 70 -15.33 -3.17 -3.89
CA LEU A 70 -14.76 -3.99 -2.82
C LEU A 70 -14.80 -5.49 -3.15
N GLU A 71 -15.90 -5.97 -3.66
CA GLU A 71 -16.08 -7.38 -4.03
C GLU A 71 -15.12 -7.84 -5.12
N VAL A 72 -14.86 -6.95 -6.09
CA VAL A 72 -13.88 -7.20 -7.17
C VAL A 72 -12.47 -7.28 -6.59
N ARG A 73 -12.14 -6.38 -5.68
CA ARG A 73 -10.82 -6.39 -4.99
C ARG A 73 -10.63 -7.67 -4.17
N ILE A 74 -11.63 -8.08 -3.41
CA ILE A 74 -11.61 -9.32 -2.62
C ILE A 74 -11.41 -10.52 -3.56
N SER A 75 -12.19 -10.62 -4.63
CA SER A 75 -12.07 -11.71 -5.61
C SER A 75 -10.68 -11.78 -6.22
N ARG A 76 -10.10 -10.65 -6.59
CA ARG A 76 -8.74 -10.57 -7.15
C ARG A 76 -7.67 -11.00 -6.14
N ILE A 77 -7.83 -10.60 -4.87
CA ILE A 77 -6.92 -11.01 -3.80
C ILE A 77 -6.99 -12.52 -3.57
N GLN A 78 -8.19 -13.09 -3.51
CA GLN A 78 -8.39 -14.53 -3.35
C GLN A 78 -7.72 -15.35 -4.47
N LYS A 79 -7.85 -14.89 -5.71
CA LYS A 79 -7.21 -15.53 -6.86
C LYS A 79 -5.68 -15.46 -6.81
N ARG A 80 -5.15 -14.31 -6.43
CA ARG A 80 -3.70 -14.09 -6.32
C ARG A 80 -3.07 -14.79 -5.13
N SER A 81 -3.80 -14.87 -4.03
CA SER A 81 -3.33 -15.39 -2.76
C SER A 81 -4.32 -16.39 -2.17
N PRO A 82 -4.48 -17.58 -2.78
CA PRO A 82 -5.51 -18.55 -2.41
C PRO A 82 -5.31 -19.14 -1.00
N HIS A 83 -4.15 -18.95 -0.39
CA HIS A 83 -3.86 -19.35 0.99
C HIS A 83 -4.48 -18.43 2.04
N LEU A 84 -4.94 -17.23 1.67
CA LEU A 84 -5.57 -16.29 2.58
C LEU A 84 -7.05 -16.63 2.76
N SER A 85 -7.52 -16.63 4.01
CA SER A 85 -8.94 -16.69 4.32
C SER A 85 -9.64 -15.37 3.97
N HIS A 86 -10.97 -15.40 3.84
CA HIS A 86 -11.75 -14.18 3.66
C HIS A 86 -11.55 -13.18 4.82
N GLU A 87 -11.47 -13.66 6.05
CA GLU A 87 -11.22 -12.87 7.24
C GLU A 87 -9.86 -12.17 7.19
N GLU A 88 -8.80 -12.88 6.84
CA GLU A 88 -7.46 -12.30 6.66
C GLU A 88 -7.42 -11.24 5.56
N ILE A 89 -8.17 -11.42 4.48
CA ILE A 89 -8.31 -10.42 3.42
C ILE A 89 -8.99 -9.16 3.95
N MET A 90 -10.07 -9.31 4.69
CA MET A 90 -10.80 -8.18 5.28
C MET A 90 -9.96 -7.42 6.31
N GLU A 91 -9.17 -8.11 7.12
CA GLU A 91 -8.22 -7.50 8.06
C GLU A 91 -7.18 -6.65 7.33
N ARG A 92 -6.63 -7.14 6.22
CA ARG A 92 -5.67 -6.39 5.41
C ARG A 92 -6.28 -5.15 4.76
N ILE A 93 -7.53 -5.24 4.30
CA ILE A 93 -8.26 -4.09 3.76
C ILE A 93 -8.53 -3.07 4.87
N ALA A 94 -8.96 -3.52 6.04
CA ALA A 94 -9.24 -2.66 7.19
C ALA A 94 -7.98 -1.99 7.78
N ALA A 95 -6.79 -2.54 7.52
CA ALA A 95 -5.52 -1.96 7.93
C ALA A 95 -5.12 -0.71 7.12
N GLN A 96 -5.81 -0.44 6.02
CA GLN A 96 -5.62 0.74 5.18
C GLN A 96 -6.74 1.75 5.42
N ILE A 97 -6.49 3.02 5.10
CA ILE A 97 -7.57 4.01 5.03
C ILE A 97 -8.58 3.61 3.95
N SER A 98 -9.80 4.11 4.06
CA SER A 98 -10.85 3.75 3.12
C SER A 98 -10.48 4.11 1.67
N GLN A 99 -10.97 3.32 0.73
CA GLN A 99 -10.77 3.59 -0.69
C GLN A 99 -11.38 4.95 -1.09
N GLU A 100 -12.52 5.30 -0.52
CA GLU A 100 -13.17 6.58 -0.72
C GLU A 100 -12.25 7.75 -0.33
N GLU A 101 -11.60 7.65 0.83
CA GLU A 101 -10.66 8.68 1.30
C GLU A 101 -9.42 8.76 0.41
N LYS A 102 -8.89 7.64 -0.05
CA LYS A 102 -7.79 7.62 -1.03
C LYS A 102 -8.18 8.32 -2.32
N CYS A 103 -9.37 8.04 -2.85
CA CYS A 103 -9.87 8.68 -4.06
C CYS A 103 -10.03 10.21 -3.89
N LYS A 104 -10.48 10.67 -2.72
CA LYS A 104 -10.58 12.11 -2.42
C LYS A 104 -9.23 12.81 -2.40
N ARG A 105 -8.18 12.14 -1.93
CA ARG A 105 -6.82 12.70 -1.82
C ARG A 105 -6.01 12.60 -3.10
N ALA A 106 -6.40 11.73 -4.02
CA ALA A 106 -5.69 11.52 -5.28
C ALA A 106 -5.82 12.71 -6.22
N ASP A 107 -4.79 12.94 -7.02
CA ASP A 107 -4.87 13.86 -8.16
C ASP A 107 -5.66 13.26 -9.32
N ILE A 108 -5.54 11.95 -9.53
CA ILE A 108 -6.21 11.20 -10.59
C ILE A 108 -6.77 9.91 -10.03
N VAL A 109 -8.00 9.57 -10.39
CA VAL A 109 -8.61 8.27 -10.07
C VAL A 109 -8.88 7.51 -11.36
N ILE A 110 -8.40 6.28 -11.42
CA ILE A 110 -8.62 5.36 -12.54
C ILE A 110 -9.54 4.24 -12.08
N SER A 111 -10.69 4.10 -12.72
CA SER A 111 -11.62 2.99 -12.45
C SER A 111 -11.16 1.73 -13.16
N ASN A 112 -11.11 0.62 -12.41
CA ASN A 112 -10.73 -0.69 -12.92
C ASN A 112 -11.72 -1.77 -12.40
N PRO A 113 -12.97 -1.73 -12.87
CA PRO A 113 -14.04 -2.64 -12.41
C PRO A 113 -13.82 -4.09 -12.82
#